data_42f611b4520fd704962192aa66fdfaea
#
_entry.id   42f611b4520fd704962192aa66fdfaea
#
_cell.length_a   1.000
_cell.length_b   1.000
_cell.length_c   1.000
_cell.angle_alpha   90.00
_cell.angle_beta   90.00
_cell.angle_gamma   90.00
#
_symmetry.space_group_name_H-M   'P 1'
#
loop_
_entity.id
_entity.type
_entity.pdbx_description
1 polymer ?
#
loop_
_entity_poly.entity_id
_entity_poly.type
_entity_poly.pdbx_seq_one_letter_code
_entity_poly.pdbx_strand_id
1 'polypeptide(L)'
;MARVLRDGAFSGETHIVTGAVQGIGRAVATTLAEHGAQLLLVDLDAGRLAETAAEIGRVAQVKPIFAAANVAEEAHVQRAVAHALDATGVVNGVVNVAGITRDARIPKKSFDDFKLVVGVHLYGTFLFLREVAAQCWHAQFKNAGNQPLDDGVNRFVVNFSSVSARNGNVGQIDYTAAKGAIEAATRTAAREFSAYRARVNAIAPGPVNTPMLAAVGEEGMRAMGRATLVGRVAEPQDIASFVCALADPRISGYVTGQVFPVNGGIYLA
;
A
#
# COMPACT_ATOMS: atom_id res chain seq x y z
N MET A 1 -14.61 18.76 11.48
CA MET A 1 -14.11 17.42 11.83
C MET A 1 -12.78 17.57 12.52
N ALA A 2 -12.59 17.03 13.72
CA ALA A 2 -11.27 17.00 14.35
C ALA A 2 -10.36 16.13 13.47
N ARG A 3 -9.23 16.68 13.00
CA ARG A 3 -8.23 15.90 12.25
C ARG A 3 -7.61 14.88 13.20
N VAL A 4 -7.78 13.59 12.93
CA VAL A 4 -7.17 12.50 13.71
C VAL A 4 -5.64 12.60 13.67
N LEU A 5 -5.10 13.00 12.53
CA LEU A 5 -3.68 13.27 12.33
C LEU A 5 -3.37 14.74 12.60
N ARG A 6 -2.24 15.00 13.25
CA ARG A 6 -1.75 16.37 13.44
C ARG A 6 -1.19 16.91 12.12
N ASP A 7 -1.26 18.23 11.94
CA ASP A 7 -0.55 18.88 10.85
C ASP A 7 0.96 18.57 10.99
N GLY A 8 1.61 18.23 9.87
CA GLY A 8 3.02 17.84 9.87
C GLY A 8 3.33 16.50 10.55
N ALA A 9 2.34 15.60 10.66
CA ALA A 9 2.53 14.29 11.31
C ALA A 9 3.71 13.48 10.76
N PHE A 10 4.04 13.65 9.48
CA PHE A 10 5.09 12.95 8.75
C PHE A 10 6.19 13.88 8.22
N SER A 11 6.33 15.09 8.80
CA SER A 11 7.39 16.03 8.38
C SER A 11 8.76 15.42 8.61
N GLY A 12 9.62 15.46 7.56
CA GLY A 12 10.94 14.84 7.57
C GLY A 12 10.95 13.34 7.28
N GLU A 13 9.79 12.73 7.01
CA GLU A 13 9.69 11.33 6.62
C GLU A 13 9.50 11.19 5.10
N THR A 14 10.10 10.15 4.51
CA THR A 14 9.91 9.76 3.12
C THR A 14 9.13 8.47 3.03
N HIS A 15 8.03 8.48 2.25
CA HIS A 15 7.18 7.33 2.05
C HIS A 15 7.05 6.97 0.58
N ILE A 16 7.09 5.68 0.26
CA ILE A 16 6.85 5.15 -1.08
C ILE A 16 5.39 4.70 -1.18
N VAL A 17 4.67 5.11 -2.22
CA VAL A 17 3.31 4.67 -2.50
C VAL A 17 3.25 4.08 -3.90
N THR A 18 2.89 2.80 -4.01
CA THR A 18 2.72 2.11 -5.29
C THR A 18 1.27 2.17 -5.77
N GLY A 19 1.04 2.15 -7.10
CA GLY A 19 -0.31 2.33 -7.66
C GLY A 19 -0.85 3.74 -7.43
N ALA A 20 0.03 4.74 -7.49
CA ALA A 20 -0.22 6.09 -6.98
C ALA A 20 -1.06 6.99 -7.88
N VAL A 21 -1.29 6.62 -9.16
CA VAL A 21 -1.94 7.52 -10.12
C VAL A 21 -3.46 7.56 -10.02
N GLN A 22 -4.09 6.65 -9.27
CA GLN A 22 -5.56 6.58 -9.17
C GLN A 22 -6.05 5.89 -7.90
N GLY A 23 -7.36 5.98 -7.66
CA GLY A 23 -8.07 5.23 -6.63
C GLY A 23 -7.45 5.38 -5.24
N ILE A 24 -7.28 4.25 -4.55
CA ILE A 24 -6.78 4.21 -3.17
C ILE A 24 -5.34 4.75 -3.09
N GLY A 25 -4.46 4.35 -4.01
CA GLY A 25 -3.05 4.78 -3.98
C GLY A 25 -2.90 6.30 -4.10
N ARG A 26 -3.68 6.94 -4.99
CA ARG A 26 -3.69 8.40 -5.11
C ARG A 26 -4.24 9.07 -3.84
N ALA A 27 -5.33 8.55 -3.27
CA ALA A 27 -5.90 9.09 -2.03
C ALA A 27 -4.91 8.98 -0.86
N VAL A 28 -4.23 7.82 -0.72
CA VAL A 28 -3.18 7.61 0.28
C VAL A 28 -2.04 8.60 0.10
N ALA A 29 -1.52 8.74 -1.13
CA ALA A 29 -0.43 9.65 -1.43
C ALA A 29 -0.82 11.11 -1.10
N THR A 30 -2.02 11.54 -1.52
CA THR A 30 -2.52 12.88 -1.21
C THR A 30 -2.59 13.12 0.30
N THR A 31 -3.18 12.18 1.06
CA THR A 31 -3.34 12.35 2.51
C THR A 31 -2.00 12.38 3.25
N LEU A 32 -1.04 11.51 2.87
CA LEU A 32 0.31 11.52 3.45
C LEU A 32 1.03 12.86 3.17
N ALA A 33 0.90 13.38 1.93
CA ALA A 33 1.50 14.66 1.53
C ALA A 33 0.90 15.86 2.27
N GLU A 34 -0.42 15.89 2.47
CA GLU A 34 -1.13 16.91 3.26
C GLU A 34 -0.64 16.97 4.71
N HIS A 35 -0.14 15.83 5.23
CA HIS A 35 0.41 15.73 6.58
C HIS A 35 1.94 15.79 6.64
N GLY A 36 2.59 16.27 5.56
CA GLY A 36 4.00 16.64 5.55
C GLY A 36 4.97 15.59 5.05
N ALA A 37 4.51 14.41 4.63
CA ALA A 37 5.39 13.39 4.07
C ALA A 37 6.03 13.85 2.75
N GLN A 38 7.33 13.61 2.59
CA GLN A 38 7.97 13.51 1.28
C GLN A 38 7.55 12.19 0.63
N LEU A 39 7.19 12.20 -0.65
CA LEU A 39 6.70 11.02 -1.34
C LEU A 39 7.55 10.62 -2.54
N LEU A 40 7.76 9.30 -2.71
CA LEU A 40 8.00 8.68 -4.00
C LEU A 40 6.69 8.03 -4.47
N LEU A 41 6.15 8.53 -5.59
CA LEU A 41 4.99 7.94 -6.27
C LEU A 41 5.46 6.91 -7.30
N VAL A 42 4.91 5.71 -7.25
CA VAL A 42 5.28 4.62 -8.16
C VAL A 42 4.05 4.11 -8.91
N ASP A 43 4.13 4.07 -10.23
CA ASP A 43 3.13 3.48 -11.12
C ASP A 43 3.78 3.11 -12.47
N LEU A 44 3.03 2.50 -13.39
CA LEU A 44 3.52 2.17 -14.74
C LEU A 44 3.59 3.38 -15.67
N ASP A 45 2.65 4.30 -15.56
CA ASP A 45 2.44 5.41 -16.50
C ASP A 45 3.17 6.67 -16.03
N ALA A 46 4.28 6.98 -16.70
CA ALA A 46 5.11 8.14 -16.38
C ALA A 46 4.35 9.47 -16.57
N GLY A 47 3.49 9.57 -17.58
CA GLY A 47 2.71 10.79 -17.87
C GLY A 47 1.70 11.06 -16.75
N ARG A 48 0.91 10.07 -16.40
CA ARG A 48 -0.04 10.17 -15.28
C ARG A 48 0.65 10.37 -13.92
N LEU A 49 1.85 9.82 -13.72
CA LEU A 49 2.65 10.10 -12.52
C LEU A 49 3.05 11.56 -12.43
N ALA A 50 3.51 12.15 -13.53
CA ALA A 50 3.89 13.56 -13.57
C ALA A 50 2.70 14.49 -13.26
N GLU A 51 1.53 14.19 -13.84
CA GLU A 51 0.28 14.89 -13.55
C GLU A 51 -0.13 14.76 -12.08
N THR A 52 -0.14 13.53 -11.57
CA THR A 52 -0.49 13.23 -10.17
C THR A 52 0.48 13.91 -9.19
N ALA A 53 1.78 13.90 -9.48
CA ALA A 53 2.78 14.58 -8.66
C ALA A 53 2.58 16.11 -8.65
N ALA A 54 2.21 16.69 -9.81
CA ALA A 54 1.90 18.11 -9.89
C ALA A 54 0.62 18.49 -9.11
N GLU A 55 -0.41 17.64 -9.16
CA GLU A 55 -1.66 17.86 -8.43
C GLU A 55 -1.46 17.74 -6.91
N ILE A 56 -0.79 16.67 -6.46
CA ILE A 56 -0.46 16.47 -5.04
C ILE A 56 0.45 17.60 -4.55
N GLY A 57 1.39 18.04 -5.39
CA GLY A 57 2.30 19.15 -5.07
C GLY A 57 1.62 20.50 -4.78
N ARG A 58 0.33 20.66 -5.12
CA ARG A 58 -0.44 21.88 -4.77
C ARG A 58 -0.92 21.91 -3.33
N VAL A 59 -1.03 20.73 -2.70
CA VAL A 59 -1.50 20.56 -1.31
C VAL A 59 -0.40 20.05 -0.38
N ALA A 60 0.69 19.56 -0.96
CA ALA A 60 1.84 19.03 -0.24
C ALA A 60 2.74 20.14 0.30
N GLN A 61 3.36 19.92 1.45
CA GLN A 61 4.42 20.79 1.97
C GLN A 61 5.74 20.61 1.19
N VAL A 62 5.98 19.41 0.66
CA VAL A 62 7.15 19.06 -0.15
C VAL A 62 6.68 18.39 -1.43
N LYS A 63 7.19 18.86 -2.59
CA LYS A 63 6.79 18.34 -3.88
C LYS A 63 7.15 16.85 -4.02
N PRO A 64 6.19 15.96 -4.37
CA PRO A 64 6.48 14.55 -4.58
C PRO A 64 7.48 14.31 -5.72
N ILE A 65 8.34 13.32 -5.56
CA ILE A 65 9.10 12.71 -6.65
C ILE A 65 8.35 11.48 -7.16
N PHE A 66 8.69 10.98 -8.35
CA PHE A 66 8.03 9.81 -8.92
C PHE A 66 8.97 8.94 -9.73
N ALA A 67 8.62 7.67 -9.88
CA ALA A 67 9.32 6.68 -10.69
C ALA A 67 8.33 5.81 -11.46
N ALA A 68 8.44 5.79 -12.78
CA ALA A 68 7.71 4.84 -13.61
C ALA A 68 8.33 3.44 -13.46
N ALA A 69 7.58 2.51 -12.88
CA ALA A 69 8.09 1.17 -12.58
C ALA A 69 6.99 0.11 -12.66
N ASN A 70 7.30 -1.02 -13.28
CA ASN A 70 6.54 -2.25 -13.11
C ASN A 70 6.94 -2.86 -11.77
N VAL A 71 6.01 -2.93 -10.83
CA VAL A 71 6.27 -3.46 -9.48
C VAL A 71 6.63 -4.96 -9.49
N ALA A 72 6.27 -5.70 -10.55
CA ALA A 72 6.62 -7.11 -10.73
C ALA A 72 8.04 -7.32 -11.26
N GLU A 73 8.76 -6.26 -11.62
CA GLU A 73 10.10 -6.31 -12.20
C GLU A 73 11.15 -5.87 -11.17
N GLU A 74 12.00 -6.81 -10.76
CA GLU A 74 13.01 -6.58 -9.72
C GLU A 74 13.87 -5.35 -9.98
N ALA A 75 14.44 -5.21 -11.17
CA ALA A 75 15.31 -4.09 -11.53
C ALA A 75 14.57 -2.73 -11.51
N HIS A 76 13.25 -2.73 -11.77
CA HIS A 76 12.46 -1.50 -11.67
C HIS A 76 12.25 -1.09 -10.21
N VAL A 77 11.97 -2.04 -9.32
CA VAL A 77 11.78 -1.78 -7.89
C VAL A 77 13.10 -1.34 -7.24
N GLN A 78 14.22 -2.00 -7.59
CA GLN A 78 15.54 -1.60 -7.11
C GLN A 78 15.86 -0.14 -7.44
N ARG A 79 15.66 0.26 -8.69
CA ARG A 79 15.89 1.66 -9.11
C ARG A 79 14.92 2.65 -8.45
N ALA A 80 13.66 2.27 -8.26
CA ALA A 80 12.68 3.14 -7.61
C ALA A 80 13.05 3.40 -6.14
N VAL A 81 13.46 2.36 -5.39
CA VAL A 81 13.88 2.51 -3.99
C VAL A 81 15.19 3.30 -3.90
N ALA A 82 16.17 3.01 -4.77
CA ALA A 82 17.40 3.79 -4.84
C ALA A 82 17.14 5.26 -5.14
N HIS A 83 16.25 5.56 -6.10
CA HIS A 83 15.86 6.94 -6.41
C HIS A 83 15.26 7.69 -5.21
N ALA A 84 14.40 7.02 -4.41
CA ALA A 84 13.88 7.62 -3.19
C ALA A 84 14.99 7.93 -2.20
N LEU A 85 15.88 6.96 -1.95
CA LEU A 85 16.99 7.10 -1.00
C LEU A 85 17.98 8.17 -1.43
N ASP A 86 18.37 8.21 -2.71
CA ASP A 86 19.30 9.21 -3.26
C ASP A 86 18.73 10.64 -3.19
N ALA A 87 17.43 10.78 -3.43
CA ALA A 87 16.77 12.09 -3.44
C ALA A 87 16.51 12.65 -2.04
N THR A 88 16.33 11.79 -1.01
CA THR A 88 15.83 12.21 0.29
C THR A 88 16.72 11.79 1.46
N GLY A 89 17.67 10.91 1.23
CA GLY A 89 18.58 10.37 2.27
C GLY A 89 17.93 9.36 3.22
N VAL A 90 16.60 9.20 3.18
CA VAL A 90 15.87 8.32 4.10
C VAL A 90 14.62 7.76 3.42
N VAL A 91 14.27 6.52 3.75
CA VAL A 91 12.95 5.94 3.44
C VAL A 91 12.39 5.37 4.74
N ASN A 92 11.27 5.94 5.18
CA ASN A 92 10.61 5.60 6.44
C ASN A 92 9.51 4.55 6.24
N GLY A 93 8.80 4.60 5.12
CA GLY A 93 7.69 3.69 4.92
C GLY A 93 7.38 3.35 3.48
N VAL A 94 6.66 2.24 3.31
CA VAL A 94 6.11 1.84 2.02
C VAL A 94 4.64 1.42 2.16
N VAL A 95 3.82 1.88 1.21
CA VAL A 95 2.42 1.48 1.07
C VAL A 95 2.26 0.76 -0.26
N ASN A 96 2.07 -0.57 -0.19
CA ASN A 96 1.96 -1.46 -1.35
C ASN A 96 0.51 -1.56 -1.83
N VAL A 97 0.07 -0.58 -2.65
CA VAL A 97 -1.32 -0.51 -3.16
C VAL A 97 -1.46 -1.09 -4.57
N ALA A 98 -0.39 -1.06 -5.38
CA ALA A 98 -0.42 -1.48 -6.77
C ALA A 98 -1.13 -2.84 -6.96
N GLY A 99 -2.03 -2.91 -7.93
CA GLY A 99 -2.80 -4.12 -8.16
C GLY A 99 -3.67 -4.05 -9.41
N ILE A 100 -3.98 -5.22 -9.93
CA ILE A 100 -4.84 -5.43 -11.11
C ILE A 100 -5.77 -6.62 -10.90
N THR A 101 -6.79 -6.73 -11.73
CA THR A 101 -7.61 -7.95 -11.88
C THR A 101 -7.61 -8.43 -13.32
N ARG A 102 -7.81 -9.74 -13.50
CA ARG A 102 -8.03 -10.41 -14.78
C ARG A 102 -9.08 -11.49 -14.57
N ASP A 103 -10.35 -11.07 -14.51
CA ASP A 103 -11.42 -11.95 -14.06
C ASP A 103 -11.75 -13.01 -15.11
N ALA A 104 -11.63 -14.28 -14.73
CA ALA A 104 -12.06 -15.43 -15.50
C ALA A 104 -12.29 -16.64 -14.60
N ARG A 105 -13.35 -17.42 -14.84
CA ARG A 105 -13.57 -18.68 -14.11
C ARG A 105 -12.42 -19.67 -14.34
N ILE A 106 -12.11 -20.50 -13.36
CA ILE A 106 -10.96 -21.43 -13.35
C ILE A 106 -10.77 -22.16 -14.69
N PRO A 107 -11.79 -22.77 -15.33
CA PRO A 107 -11.61 -23.49 -16.60
C PRO A 107 -11.21 -22.61 -17.80
N LYS A 108 -11.40 -21.27 -17.67
CA LYS A 108 -11.10 -20.28 -18.72
C LYS A 108 -9.94 -19.34 -18.35
N LYS A 109 -9.40 -19.46 -17.14
CA LYS A 109 -8.29 -18.63 -16.67
C LYS A 109 -7.01 -19.01 -17.41
N SER A 110 -6.40 -18.07 -18.12
CA SER A 110 -5.09 -18.30 -18.72
C SER A 110 -4.01 -18.33 -17.63
N PHE A 111 -2.96 -19.13 -17.86
CA PHE A 111 -1.82 -19.15 -16.94
C PHE A 111 -1.03 -17.84 -16.97
N ASP A 112 -1.03 -17.15 -18.10
CA ASP A 112 -0.37 -15.84 -18.22
C ASP A 112 -1.08 -14.76 -17.41
N ASP A 113 -2.42 -14.71 -17.41
CA ASP A 113 -3.17 -13.82 -16.53
C ASP A 113 -2.93 -14.15 -15.06
N PHE A 114 -2.91 -15.46 -14.73
CA PHE A 114 -2.61 -15.88 -13.36
C PHE A 114 -1.22 -15.38 -12.91
N LYS A 115 -0.18 -15.61 -13.72
CA LYS A 115 1.19 -15.13 -13.44
C LYS A 115 1.25 -13.60 -13.32
N LEU A 116 0.57 -12.90 -14.23
CA LEU A 116 0.55 -11.43 -14.24
C LEU A 116 -0.07 -10.87 -12.96
N VAL A 117 -1.24 -11.37 -12.55
CA VAL A 117 -1.91 -10.91 -11.33
C VAL A 117 -1.09 -11.22 -10.09
N VAL A 118 -0.59 -12.46 -9.97
CA VAL A 118 0.29 -12.85 -8.84
C VAL A 118 1.58 -12.02 -8.86
N GLY A 119 2.15 -11.75 -10.02
CA GLY A 119 3.35 -10.93 -10.18
C GLY A 119 3.15 -9.53 -9.64
N VAL A 120 2.11 -8.83 -10.09
CA VAL A 120 1.85 -7.46 -9.64
C VAL A 120 1.56 -7.40 -8.13
N HIS A 121 0.72 -8.30 -7.62
CA HIS A 121 0.31 -8.25 -6.22
C HIS A 121 1.37 -8.81 -5.26
N LEU A 122 1.75 -10.09 -5.45
CA LEU A 122 2.61 -10.78 -4.49
C LEU A 122 4.09 -10.46 -4.70
N TYR A 123 4.59 -10.58 -5.95
CA TYR A 123 6.01 -10.28 -6.20
C TYR A 123 6.27 -8.78 -5.98
N GLY A 124 5.37 -7.90 -6.44
CA GLY A 124 5.52 -6.46 -6.20
C GLY A 124 5.61 -6.11 -4.72
N THR A 125 4.71 -6.67 -3.91
CA THR A 125 4.77 -6.50 -2.45
C THR A 125 6.08 -7.03 -1.86
N PHE A 126 6.51 -8.24 -2.24
CA PHE A 126 7.77 -8.84 -1.77
C PHE A 126 8.99 -8.02 -2.17
N LEU A 127 9.05 -7.56 -3.42
CA LEU A 127 10.19 -6.79 -3.92
C LEU A 127 10.35 -5.46 -3.16
N PHE A 128 9.27 -4.73 -2.92
CA PHE A 128 9.36 -3.50 -2.11
C PHE A 128 9.72 -3.78 -0.66
N LEU A 129 9.19 -4.84 -0.03
CA LEU A 129 9.61 -5.26 1.31
C LEU A 129 11.13 -5.50 1.35
N ARG A 130 11.63 -6.29 0.40
CA ARG A 130 13.05 -6.65 0.33
C ARG A 130 13.94 -5.44 0.09
N GLU A 131 13.63 -4.63 -0.92
CA GLU A 131 14.49 -3.53 -1.35
C GLU A 131 14.52 -2.39 -0.33
N VAL A 132 13.39 -2.05 0.29
CA VAL A 132 13.37 -1.04 1.36
C VAL A 132 14.17 -1.52 2.57
N ALA A 133 14.03 -2.78 2.95
CA ALA A 133 14.85 -3.33 4.04
C ALA A 133 16.33 -3.35 3.69
N ALA A 134 16.71 -3.83 2.50
CA ALA A 134 18.09 -4.02 2.10
C ALA A 134 18.83 -2.69 1.87
N GLN A 135 18.21 -1.76 1.15
CA GLN A 135 18.87 -0.50 0.76
C GLN A 135 18.76 0.59 1.83
N CYS A 136 17.64 0.61 2.61
CA CYS A 136 17.38 1.73 3.49
C CYS A 136 17.64 1.43 4.98
N TRP A 137 17.39 0.21 5.47
CA TRP A 137 17.41 -0.10 6.91
C TRP A 137 18.55 -1.02 7.34
N HIS A 138 18.98 -1.94 6.47
CA HIS A 138 19.94 -2.97 6.84
C HIS A 138 21.34 -2.42 7.16
N ALA A 139 21.79 -1.37 6.46
CA ALA A 139 23.06 -0.73 6.77
C ALA A 139 23.07 -0.11 8.17
N GLN A 140 21.97 0.52 8.58
CA GLN A 140 21.80 1.09 9.91
C GLN A 140 21.85 0.00 10.99
N PHE A 141 21.16 -1.12 10.75
CA PHE A 141 21.20 -2.29 11.64
C PHE A 141 22.62 -2.86 11.79
N LYS A 142 23.37 -3.00 10.70
CA LYS A 142 24.79 -3.43 10.76
C LYS A 142 25.66 -2.45 11.55
N ASN A 143 25.48 -1.16 11.32
CA ASN A 143 26.22 -0.12 12.02
C ASN A 143 25.90 -0.09 13.53
N ALA A 144 24.71 -0.53 13.92
CA ALA A 144 24.31 -0.74 15.32
C ALA A 144 24.83 -2.08 15.91
N GLY A 145 25.79 -2.73 15.25
CA GLY A 145 26.37 -4.00 15.72
C GLY A 145 25.39 -5.19 15.65
N ASN A 146 24.46 -5.16 14.70
CA ASN A 146 23.38 -6.13 14.55
C ASN A 146 22.44 -6.18 15.77
N GLN A 147 22.32 -5.08 16.49
CA GLN A 147 21.31 -4.93 17.54
C GLN A 147 20.07 -4.24 16.98
N PRO A 148 18.88 -4.53 17.53
CA PRO A 148 17.66 -3.83 17.11
C PRO A 148 17.84 -2.32 17.18
N LEU A 149 17.40 -1.62 16.13
CA LEU A 149 17.50 -0.16 16.05
C LEU A 149 16.69 0.50 17.15
N ASP A 150 17.29 1.50 17.80
CA ASP A 150 16.63 2.32 18.85
C ASP A 150 16.96 3.79 18.62
N ASP A 151 16.69 4.24 17.39
CA ASP A 151 17.04 5.58 16.89
C ASP A 151 15.83 6.52 16.84
N GLY A 152 14.67 6.07 17.32
CA GLY A 152 13.43 6.83 17.32
C GLY A 152 12.82 7.06 15.92
N VAL A 153 13.42 6.49 14.87
CA VAL A 153 12.94 6.65 13.51
C VAL A 153 11.68 5.81 13.28
N ASN A 154 10.63 6.46 12.78
CA ASN A 154 9.42 5.76 12.36
C ASN A 154 9.72 4.93 11.10
N ARG A 155 9.49 3.62 11.18
CA ARG A 155 9.56 2.71 10.01
C ARG A 155 8.29 1.89 9.94
N PHE A 156 7.66 1.87 8.76
CA PHE A 156 6.43 1.11 8.60
C PHE A 156 6.24 0.54 7.18
N VAL A 157 5.42 -0.49 7.13
CA VAL A 157 4.87 -1.04 5.88
C VAL A 157 3.37 -1.22 6.04
N VAL A 158 2.62 -0.79 5.03
CA VAL A 158 1.19 -1.12 4.90
C VAL A 158 0.99 -1.87 3.59
N ASN A 159 0.64 -3.14 3.69
CA ASN A 159 0.31 -4.00 2.55
C ASN A 159 -1.20 -4.00 2.30
N PHE A 160 -1.59 -4.32 1.06
CA PHE A 160 -3.00 -4.39 0.68
C PHE A 160 -3.41 -5.84 0.40
N SER A 161 -4.17 -6.43 1.32
CA SER A 161 -4.98 -7.62 1.12
C SER A 161 -6.34 -7.25 0.49
N SER A 162 -7.36 -8.02 0.71
CA SER A 162 -8.74 -7.82 0.27
C SER A 162 -9.68 -8.72 1.08
N VAL A 163 -10.95 -8.35 1.21
CA VAL A 163 -11.98 -9.29 1.68
C VAL A 163 -12.05 -10.56 0.85
N SER A 164 -11.68 -10.50 -0.45
CA SER A 164 -11.61 -11.67 -1.32
C SER A 164 -10.62 -12.72 -0.81
N ALA A 165 -9.58 -12.34 -0.08
CA ALA A 165 -8.64 -13.29 0.53
C ALA A 165 -9.31 -14.22 1.54
N ARG A 166 -10.43 -13.80 2.13
CA ARG A 166 -11.18 -14.56 3.15
C ARG A 166 -12.40 -15.25 2.58
N ASN A 167 -13.18 -14.53 1.76
CA ASN A 167 -14.45 -15.04 1.23
C ASN A 167 -14.28 -15.81 -0.07
N GLY A 168 -13.18 -15.65 -0.78
CA GLY A 168 -13.09 -15.99 -2.19
C GLY A 168 -13.91 -15.02 -3.05
N ASN A 169 -13.63 -14.99 -4.35
CA ASN A 169 -14.45 -14.30 -5.32
C ASN A 169 -14.46 -15.07 -6.64
N VAL A 170 -15.64 -15.28 -7.19
CA VAL A 170 -15.80 -16.04 -8.45
C VAL A 170 -15.05 -15.33 -9.57
N GLY A 171 -14.19 -16.07 -10.27
CA GLY A 171 -13.35 -15.55 -11.36
C GLY A 171 -12.01 -14.96 -10.94
N GLN A 172 -11.72 -14.85 -9.66
CA GLN A 172 -10.52 -14.17 -9.12
C GLN A 172 -9.59 -15.12 -8.35
N ILE A 173 -9.36 -16.34 -8.83
CA ILE A 173 -8.50 -17.31 -8.14
C ILE A 173 -7.07 -16.81 -7.95
N ASP A 174 -6.51 -16.13 -8.96
CA ASP A 174 -5.20 -15.49 -8.95
C ASP A 174 -5.12 -14.34 -7.92
N TYR A 175 -6.09 -13.44 -8.00
CA TYR A 175 -6.20 -12.29 -7.10
C TYR A 175 -6.38 -12.73 -5.65
N THR A 176 -7.34 -13.64 -5.41
CA THR A 176 -7.63 -14.17 -4.07
C THR A 176 -6.43 -14.88 -3.46
N ALA A 177 -5.74 -15.73 -4.25
CA ALA A 177 -4.54 -16.43 -3.81
C ALA A 177 -3.41 -15.45 -3.46
N ALA A 178 -3.16 -14.44 -4.33
CA ALA A 178 -2.16 -13.42 -4.07
C ALA A 178 -2.47 -12.61 -2.81
N LYS A 179 -3.72 -12.21 -2.60
CA LYS A 179 -4.14 -11.44 -1.43
C LYS A 179 -4.05 -12.25 -0.13
N GLY A 180 -4.35 -13.54 -0.15
CA GLY A 180 -4.12 -14.45 0.97
C GLY A 180 -2.63 -14.63 1.29
N ALA A 181 -1.79 -14.76 0.26
CA ALA A 181 -0.34 -14.84 0.41
C ALA A 181 0.25 -13.56 1.01
N ILE A 182 -0.26 -12.37 0.64
CA ILE A 182 0.17 -11.08 1.23
C ILE A 182 -0.12 -11.04 2.74
N GLU A 183 -1.24 -11.59 3.22
CA GLU A 183 -1.52 -11.67 4.65
C GLU A 183 -0.49 -12.52 5.40
N ALA A 184 -0.10 -13.66 4.83
CA ALA A 184 0.95 -14.52 5.39
C ALA A 184 2.32 -13.82 5.36
N ALA A 185 2.68 -13.21 4.23
CA ALA A 185 3.92 -12.44 4.07
C ALA A 185 4.01 -11.27 5.05
N THR A 186 2.90 -10.57 5.31
CA THR A 186 2.83 -9.48 6.30
C THR A 186 3.23 -9.95 7.69
N ARG A 187 2.73 -11.12 8.14
CA ARG A 187 3.08 -11.68 9.46
C ARG A 187 4.55 -12.07 9.55
N THR A 188 5.12 -12.64 8.49
CA THR A 188 6.56 -12.99 8.43
C THR A 188 7.42 -11.73 8.45
N ALA A 189 7.11 -10.76 7.58
CA ALA A 189 7.85 -9.50 7.51
C ALA A 189 7.80 -8.72 8.85
N ALA A 190 6.67 -8.74 9.56
CA ALA A 190 6.58 -8.12 10.89
C ALA A 190 7.56 -8.72 11.90
N ARG A 191 7.80 -10.04 11.82
CA ARG A 191 8.79 -10.71 12.68
C ARG A 191 10.23 -10.36 12.29
N GLU A 192 10.54 -10.43 10.99
CA GLU A 192 11.90 -10.15 10.49
C GLU A 192 12.28 -8.68 10.66
N PHE A 193 11.34 -7.76 10.40
CA PHE A 193 11.58 -6.32 10.47
C PHE A 193 11.56 -5.76 11.90
N SER A 194 11.28 -6.59 12.90
CA SER A 194 11.43 -6.20 14.30
C SER A 194 12.87 -5.74 14.63
N ALA A 195 13.87 -6.30 13.95
CA ALA A 195 15.26 -5.86 14.04
C ALA A 195 15.47 -4.40 13.62
N TYR A 196 14.63 -3.90 12.71
CA TYR A 196 14.65 -2.50 12.24
C TYR A 196 13.68 -1.61 13.02
N ARG A 197 12.96 -2.13 14.02
CA ARG A 197 11.84 -1.47 14.69
C ARG A 197 10.74 -1.03 13.70
N ALA A 198 10.62 -1.72 12.58
CA ALA A 198 9.62 -1.42 11.58
C ALA A 198 8.31 -2.19 11.86
N ARG A 199 7.19 -1.48 11.78
CA ARG A 199 5.84 -2.06 11.91
C ARG A 199 5.35 -2.48 10.53
N VAL A 200 4.87 -3.70 10.39
CA VAL A 200 4.34 -4.24 9.13
C VAL A 200 2.92 -4.70 9.35
N ASN A 201 1.97 -4.05 8.69
CA ASN A 201 0.57 -4.40 8.77
C ASN A 201 -0.05 -4.51 7.36
N ALA A 202 -1.21 -5.11 7.28
CA ALA A 202 -2.01 -5.13 6.06
C ALA A 202 -3.42 -4.60 6.34
N ILE A 203 -4.05 -4.07 5.31
CA ILE A 203 -5.49 -3.80 5.31
C ILE A 203 -6.17 -4.71 4.29
N ALA A 204 -7.40 -5.12 4.59
CA ALA A 204 -8.27 -5.90 3.73
C ALA A 204 -9.53 -5.08 3.40
N PRO A 205 -9.48 -4.23 2.35
CA PRO A 205 -10.61 -3.41 1.97
C PRO A 205 -11.79 -4.25 1.49
N GLY A 206 -13.00 -3.73 1.72
CA GLY A 206 -14.22 -4.13 1.03
C GLY A 206 -14.35 -3.46 -0.34
N PRO A 207 -15.56 -3.28 -0.87
CA PRO A 207 -15.78 -2.55 -2.10
C PRO A 207 -15.44 -1.06 -1.90
N VAL A 208 -14.58 -0.52 -2.77
CA VAL A 208 -14.13 0.87 -2.78
C VAL A 208 -14.40 1.49 -4.14
N ASN A 209 -14.95 2.69 -4.18
CA ASN A 209 -15.26 3.44 -5.40
C ASN A 209 -13.97 3.86 -6.12
N THR A 210 -13.51 3.03 -7.03
CA THR A 210 -12.25 3.20 -7.77
C THR A 210 -12.46 2.84 -9.23
N PRO A 211 -11.58 3.25 -10.15
CA PRO A 211 -11.63 2.83 -11.55
C PRO A 211 -11.62 1.30 -11.72
N MET A 212 -11.00 0.55 -10.82
CA MET A 212 -11.02 -0.93 -10.84
C MET A 212 -12.45 -1.48 -10.66
N LEU A 213 -13.29 -0.79 -9.90
CA LEU A 213 -14.68 -1.20 -9.64
C LEU A 213 -15.68 -0.57 -10.61
N ALA A 214 -15.25 0.41 -11.44
CA ALA A 214 -16.15 1.15 -12.33
C ALA A 214 -16.90 0.26 -13.34
N ALA A 215 -16.29 -0.85 -13.76
CA ALA A 215 -16.90 -1.81 -14.69
C ALA A 215 -18.18 -2.48 -14.13
N VAL A 216 -18.40 -2.44 -12.82
CA VAL A 216 -19.57 -3.04 -12.16
C VAL A 216 -20.86 -2.24 -12.42
N GLY A 217 -20.74 -0.96 -12.79
CA GLY A 217 -21.85 -0.05 -13.04
C GLY A 217 -22.59 0.38 -11.77
N GLU A 218 -23.51 1.35 -11.91
CA GLU A 218 -24.20 1.95 -10.77
C GLU A 218 -25.07 0.97 -9.97
N GLU A 219 -25.76 0.06 -10.65
CA GLU A 219 -26.62 -0.92 -9.97
C GLU A 219 -25.80 -1.89 -9.14
N GLY A 220 -24.68 -2.38 -9.70
CA GLY A 220 -23.73 -3.21 -8.98
C GLY A 220 -23.10 -2.51 -7.80
N MET A 221 -22.74 -1.23 -7.95
CA MET A 221 -22.23 -0.40 -6.84
C MET A 221 -23.29 -0.25 -5.72
N ARG A 222 -24.55 0.00 -6.08
CA ARG A 222 -25.66 0.03 -5.10
C ARG A 222 -25.87 -1.33 -4.41
N ALA A 223 -25.78 -2.43 -5.17
CA ALA A 223 -25.89 -3.78 -4.60
C ALA A 223 -24.76 -4.09 -3.62
N MET A 224 -23.52 -3.74 -3.99
CA MET A 224 -22.36 -3.88 -3.10
C MET A 224 -22.49 -3.02 -1.84
N GLY A 225 -22.97 -1.79 -1.97
CA GLY A 225 -23.24 -0.94 -0.81
C GLY A 225 -24.25 -1.56 0.15
N ARG A 226 -25.36 -2.09 -0.37
CA ARG A 226 -26.36 -2.80 0.46
C ARG A 226 -25.83 -4.06 1.14
N ALA A 227 -24.78 -4.70 0.58
CA ALA A 227 -24.16 -5.87 1.17
C ALA A 227 -23.23 -5.53 2.34
N THR A 228 -22.87 -4.27 2.53
CA THR A 228 -22.08 -3.83 3.69
C THR A 228 -23.01 -3.46 4.86
N LEU A 229 -22.57 -3.66 6.10
CA LEU A 229 -23.33 -3.23 7.30
C LEU A 229 -23.35 -1.71 7.43
N VAL A 230 -22.38 -1.00 6.85
CA VAL A 230 -22.32 0.47 6.82
C VAL A 230 -23.27 1.05 5.77
N GLY A 231 -23.82 0.23 4.86
CA GLY A 231 -24.84 0.61 3.88
C GLY A 231 -24.30 1.36 2.65
N ARG A 232 -22.99 1.42 2.44
CA ARG A 232 -22.38 2.09 1.28
C ARG A 232 -21.10 1.41 0.82
N VAL A 233 -20.73 1.67 -0.42
CA VAL A 233 -19.35 1.45 -0.90
C VAL A 233 -18.44 2.49 -0.24
N ALA A 234 -17.21 2.09 0.09
CA ALA A 234 -16.24 3.02 0.64
C ALA A 234 -15.71 3.99 -0.45
N GLU A 235 -15.38 5.20 -0.05
CA GLU A 235 -14.57 6.09 -0.87
C GLU A 235 -13.08 5.82 -0.64
N PRO A 236 -12.20 6.10 -1.63
CA PRO A 236 -10.75 5.94 -1.45
C PRO A 236 -10.22 6.62 -0.18
N GLN A 237 -10.84 7.73 0.23
CA GLN A 237 -10.46 8.48 1.43
C GLN A 237 -10.73 7.72 2.74
N ASP A 238 -11.77 6.86 2.79
CA ASP A 238 -12.02 6.00 3.96
C ASP A 238 -10.81 5.09 4.22
N ILE A 239 -10.23 4.56 3.14
CA ILE A 239 -9.05 3.69 3.21
C ILE A 239 -7.78 4.48 3.49
N ALA A 240 -7.58 5.61 2.81
CA ALA A 240 -6.40 6.46 2.99
C ALA A 240 -6.26 6.95 4.44
N SER A 241 -7.34 7.35 5.08
CA SER A 241 -7.35 7.77 6.48
C SER A 241 -6.86 6.67 7.43
N PHE A 242 -7.27 5.43 7.18
CA PHE A 242 -6.85 4.29 8.00
C PHE A 242 -5.37 3.91 7.72
N VAL A 243 -4.90 3.98 6.47
CA VAL A 243 -3.48 3.81 6.13
C VAL A 243 -2.62 4.81 6.88
N CYS A 244 -3.00 6.09 6.90
CA CYS A 244 -2.27 7.13 7.61
C CYS A 244 -2.27 6.89 9.13
N ALA A 245 -3.36 6.39 9.70
CA ALA A 245 -3.39 5.99 11.11
C ALA A 245 -2.43 4.83 11.41
N LEU A 246 -2.28 3.87 10.49
CA LEU A 246 -1.30 2.79 10.62
C LEU A 246 0.15 3.29 10.40
N ALA A 247 0.36 4.31 9.60
CA ALA A 247 1.67 4.94 9.40
C ALA A 247 2.13 5.75 10.62
N ASP A 248 1.21 6.40 11.34
CA ASP A 248 1.54 7.24 12.50
C ASP A 248 1.84 6.41 13.75
N PRO A 249 3.10 6.42 14.26
CA PRO A 249 3.49 5.64 15.42
C PRO A 249 2.81 6.10 16.71
N ARG A 250 2.29 7.33 16.76
CA ARG A 250 1.54 7.85 17.93
C ARG A 250 0.16 7.21 18.05
N ILE A 251 -0.41 6.75 16.92
CA ILE A 251 -1.73 6.09 16.87
C ILE A 251 -1.55 4.58 16.93
N SER A 252 -0.62 4.02 16.16
CA SER A 252 -0.47 2.57 15.97
C SER A 252 0.92 2.03 16.33
N GLY A 253 1.67 2.72 17.20
CA GLY A 253 3.04 2.35 17.57
C GLY A 253 3.17 0.95 18.21
N TYR A 254 2.10 0.42 18.77
CA TYR A 254 2.05 -0.94 19.36
C TYR A 254 1.34 -1.96 18.47
N VAL A 255 1.22 -1.68 17.16
CA VAL A 255 0.48 -2.52 16.22
C VAL A 255 1.41 -2.98 15.09
N THR A 256 1.67 -4.30 15.02
CA THR A 256 2.42 -4.93 13.93
C THR A 256 1.93 -6.36 13.67
N GLY A 257 2.11 -6.86 12.46
CA GLY A 257 1.73 -8.21 12.04
C GLY A 257 0.23 -8.42 11.86
N GLN A 258 -0.57 -7.34 11.87
CA GLN A 258 -2.03 -7.42 11.81
C GLN A 258 -2.57 -7.25 10.39
N VAL A 259 -3.73 -7.84 10.14
CA VAL A 259 -4.54 -7.65 8.93
C VAL A 259 -5.87 -7.04 9.35
N PHE A 260 -6.09 -5.78 8.97
CA PHE A 260 -7.28 -5.04 9.36
C PHE A 260 -8.36 -5.09 8.29
N PRO A 261 -9.55 -5.64 8.58
CA PRO A 261 -10.69 -5.59 7.67
C PRO A 261 -11.31 -4.19 7.68
N VAL A 262 -11.00 -3.39 6.64
CA VAL A 262 -11.59 -2.06 6.41
C VAL A 262 -12.64 -2.21 5.31
N ASN A 263 -13.76 -2.84 5.64
CA ASN A 263 -14.64 -3.46 4.65
C ASN A 263 -16.14 -3.16 4.84
N GLY A 264 -16.50 -2.23 5.72
CA GLY A 264 -17.89 -1.87 5.99
C GLY A 264 -18.72 -3.02 6.60
N GLY A 265 -18.07 -4.06 7.15
CA GLY A 265 -18.73 -5.20 7.75
C GLY A 265 -19.24 -6.24 6.74
N ILE A 266 -18.79 -6.20 5.47
CA ILE A 266 -19.15 -7.23 4.48
C ILE A 266 -18.55 -8.62 4.84
N TYR A 267 -17.53 -8.62 5.66
CA TYR A 267 -16.95 -9.79 6.31
C TYR A 267 -16.59 -9.42 7.76
N LEU A 268 -17.02 -10.27 8.69
CA LEU A 268 -16.67 -10.18 10.11
C LEU A 268 -15.62 -11.24 10.42
N ALA A 269 -14.47 -10.84 10.95
CA ALA A 269 -13.36 -11.72 11.29
C ALA A 269 -13.53 -12.34 12.69
#